data_45e1c9fbad83ba8e6b95db90caec8511
#
_entry.id   45e1c9fbad83ba8e6b95db90caec8511
#
_cell.length_a   1.000
_cell.length_b   1.000
_cell.length_c   1.000
_cell.angle_alpha   90.00
_cell.angle_beta   90.00
_cell.angle_gamma   90.00
#
_symmetry.space_group_name_H-M   'P 1'
#
loop_
_entity.id
_entity.type
_entity.pdbx_description
1 polymer ?
#
loop_
_entity_poly.entity_id
_entity_poly.type
_entity_poly.pdbx_seq_one_letter_code
_entity_poly.pdbx_strand_id
1 'polypeptide(L)'
;MIKLIGFDLDNTLWPVKPAIIHAEQRLSDFLQSLHQDVRYPHPDIMAYRKALIEADPSLTFRLTAFRRALLINVLSDVPELQNQAETLANQAMSLFLDARSQVQPYRSADRVLTALSARFSLCALTNGNADLSKIALARHFAFTRSAEDVGAPKPEPALFLEALKIAKCQPSEMIYVGDDPALDVEAARSLGIFTVWVQSPDAKKPEIEPNYHATIHDLDDLPVAIEQIEQY
;
A
#
# COMPACT_ATOMS: atom_id res chain seq x y z
N MET A 1 27.14 1.58 7.43
CA MET A 1 26.96 0.80 6.15
C MET A 1 25.52 0.36 6.05
N ILE A 2 24.86 0.65 4.95
CA ILE A 2 23.45 0.29 4.70
C ILE A 2 23.29 -1.23 4.58
N LYS A 3 22.28 -1.78 5.23
CA LYS A 3 21.94 -3.21 5.24
C LYS A 3 20.57 -3.50 4.63
N LEU A 4 19.61 -2.57 4.82
CA LEU A 4 18.23 -2.72 4.44
C LEU A 4 17.76 -1.54 3.60
N ILE A 5 17.04 -1.84 2.51
CA ILE A 5 16.27 -0.82 1.78
C ILE A 5 14.80 -1.20 1.86
N GLY A 6 14.00 -0.33 2.48
CA GLY A 6 12.55 -0.46 2.53
C GLY A 6 11.89 0.35 1.42
N PHE A 7 10.83 -0.18 0.86
CA PHE A 7 10.04 0.46 -0.19
C PHE A 7 8.58 0.59 0.23
N ASP A 8 7.99 1.74 0.01
CA ASP A 8 6.56 1.79 -0.25
C ASP A 8 6.26 1.16 -1.61
N LEU A 9 4.99 0.89 -1.89
CA LEU A 9 4.57 0.17 -3.09
C LEU A 9 3.78 1.05 -4.06
N ASP A 10 2.61 1.53 -3.62
CA ASP A 10 1.67 2.29 -4.44
C ASP A 10 2.24 3.68 -4.77
N ASN A 11 2.26 4.05 -6.05
CA ASN A 11 2.91 5.25 -6.62
C ASN A 11 4.44 5.30 -6.45
N THR A 12 5.04 4.38 -5.70
CA THR A 12 6.50 4.23 -5.58
C THR A 12 7.05 3.24 -6.59
N LEU A 13 6.45 2.05 -6.73
CA LEU A 13 6.88 1.01 -7.68
C LEU A 13 5.92 0.83 -8.85
N TRP A 14 4.69 1.30 -8.74
CA TRP A 14 3.65 1.30 -9.78
C TRP A 14 2.60 2.38 -9.50
N PRO A 15 1.88 2.87 -10.53
CA PRO A 15 0.76 3.80 -10.32
C PRO A 15 -0.42 3.04 -9.71
N VAL A 16 -0.93 3.48 -8.54
CA VAL A 16 -2.04 2.81 -7.85
C VAL A 16 -3.39 3.00 -8.55
N LYS A 17 -3.63 4.17 -9.14
CA LYS A 17 -4.93 4.56 -9.68
C LYS A 17 -5.51 3.58 -10.72
N PRO A 18 -4.75 3.10 -11.72
CA PRO A 18 -5.27 2.12 -12.68
C PRO A 18 -5.71 0.81 -12.04
N ALA A 19 -4.94 0.30 -11.06
CA ALA A 19 -5.26 -0.94 -10.35
C ALA A 19 -6.54 -0.79 -9.50
N ILE A 20 -6.71 0.34 -8.82
CA ILE A 20 -7.93 0.62 -8.05
C ILE A 20 -9.16 0.74 -8.98
N ILE A 21 -9.05 1.47 -10.10
CA ILE A 21 -10.15 1.59 -11.06
C ILE A 21 -10.54 0.21 -11.60
N HIS A 22 -9.58 -0.61 -11.96
CA HIS A 22 -9.84 -1.97 -12.44
C HIS A 22 -10.52 -2.84 -11.36
N ALA A 23 -10.04 -2.79 -10.13
CA ALA A 23 -10.62 -3.54 -9.02
C ALA A 23 -12.06 -3.10 -8.69
N GLU A 24 -12.32 -1.78 -8.69
CA GLU A 24 -13.67 -1.24 -8.48
C GLU A 24 -14.64 -1.65 -9.61
N GLN A 25 -14.18 -1.66 -10.86
CA GLN A 25 -15.00 -2.12 -11.98
C GLN A 25 -15.36 -3.60 -11.83
N ARG A 26 -14.39 -4.47 -11.56
CA ARG A 26 -14.62 -5.90 -11.34
C ARG A 26 -15.59 -6.16 -10.18
N LEU A 27 -15.44 -5.38 -9.10
CA LEU A 27 -16.34 -5.45 -7.95
C LEU A 27 -17.76 -5.03 -8.32
N SER A 28 -17.90 -3.89 -9.01
CA SER A 28 -19.20 -3.36 -9.45
C SER A 28 -19.91 -4.34 -10.37
N ASP A 29 -19.23 -4.89 -11.37
CA ASP A 29 -19.79 -5.85 -12.33
C ASP A 29 -20.30 -7.10 -11.60
N PHE A 30 -19.54 -7.63 -10.65
CA PHE A 30 -19.95 -8.78 -9.84
C PHE A 30 -21.21 -8.46 -9.02
N LEU A 31 -21.20 -7.36 -8.28
CA LEU A 31 -22.32 -6.97 -7.42
C LEU A 31 -23.62 -6.78 -8.21
N GLN A 32 -23.54 -6.10 -9.36
CA GLN A 32 -24.69 -5.88 -10.24
C GLN A 32 -25.23 -7.19 -10.85
N SER A 33 -24.38 -8.21 -10.99
CA SER A 33 -24.81 -9.53 -11.49
C SER A 33 -25.59 -10.36 -10.47
N LEU A 34 -25.53 -10.00 -9.17
CA LEU A 34 -26.17 -10.78 -8.10
C LEU A 34 -27.69 -10.56 -8.03
N HIS A 35 -28.13 -9.30 -8.12
CA HIS A 35 -29.54 -8.92 -8.07
C HIS A 35 -29.74 -7.51 -8.62
N GLN A 36 -30.88 -7.26 -9.28
CA GLN A 36 -31.21 -5.96 -9.89
C GLN A 36 -31.28 -4.79 -8.89
N ASP A 37 -31.54 -5.06 -7.62
CA ASP A 37 -31.64 -4.06 -6.56
C ASP A 37 -30.31 -3.78 -5.85
N VAL A 38 -29.25 -4.53 -6.16
CA VAL A 38 -27.91 -4.21 -5.64
C VAL A 38 -27.41 -2.94 -6.31
N ARG A 39 -27.14 -1.92 -5.50
CA ARG A 39 -26.59 -0.64 -5.96
C ARG A 39 -25.16 -0.48 -5.45
N TYR A 40 -24.23 -0.23 -6.39
CA TYR A 40 -22.85 0.06 -6.04
C TYR A 40 -22.29 1.18 -6.94
N PRO A 41 -21.80 2.30 -6.38
CA PRO A 41 -21.80 2.62 -4.94
C PRO A 41 -23.23 2.76 -4.38
N HIS A 42 -23.42 2.34 -3.12
CA HIS A 42 -24.70 2.42 -2.43
C HIS A 42 -25.03 3.87 -2.06
N PRO A 43 -26.32 4.33 -2.13
CA PRO A 43 -26.70 5.69 -1.72
C PRO A 43 -26.26 6.04 -0.30
N ASP A 44 -26.41 5.11 0.64
CA ASP A 44 -26.10 5.30 2.06
C ASP A 44 -24.66 4.91 2.44
N ILE A 45 -23.77 4.74 1.44
CA ILE A 45 -22.38 4.28 1.67
C ILE A 45 -21.64 5.12 2.70
N MET A 46 -21.90 6.43 2.75
CA MET A 46 -21.26 7.32 3.71
C MET A 46 -21.76 7.10 5.13
N ALA A 47 -23.05 6.77 5.30
CA ALA A 47 -23.62 6.43 6.60
C ALA A 47 -23.04 5.10 7.10
N TYR A 48 -22.92 4.09 6.23
CA TYR A 48 -22.30 2.81 6.59
C TYR A 48 -20.83 2.98 6.97
N ARG A 49 -20.06 3.76 6.20
CA ARG A 49 -18.66 4.08 6.52
C ARG A 49 -18.54 4.69 7.91
N LYS A 50 -19.37 5.70 8.21
CA LYS A 50 -19.36 6.37 9.50
C LYS A 50 -19.67 5.39 10.63
N ALA A 51 -20.77 4.64 10.53
CA ALA A 51 -21.18 3.69 11.56
C ALA A 51 -20.11 2.60 11.81
N LEU A 52 -19.49 2.06 10.76
CA LEU A 52 -18.44 1.06 10.89
C LEU A 52 -17.20 1.60 11.58
N ILE A 53 -16.75 2.83 11.24
CA ILE A 53 -15.58 3.45 11.87
C ILE A 53 -15.87 3.84 13.32
N GLU A 54 -17.09 4.28 13.65
CA GLU A 54 -17.50 4.57 15.03
C GLU A 54 -17.52 3.29 15.87
N ALA A 55 -17.94 2.15 15.30
CA ALA A 55 -17.97 0.86 15.99
C ALA A 55 -16.57 0.23 16.13
N ASP A 56 -15.71 0.38 15.12
CA ASP A 56 -14.33 -0.13 15.10
C ASP A 56 -13.40 0.87 14.40
N PRO A 57 -12.75 1.78 15.14
CA PRO A 57 -11.81 2.75 14.58
C PRO A 57 -10.62 2.13 13.82
N SER A 58 -10.25 0.86 14.11
CA SER A 58 -9.17 0.18 13.40
C SER A 58 -9.47 -0.05 11.92
N LEU A 59 -10.74 -0.01 11.53
CA LEU A 59 -11.15 -0.13 10.12
C LEU A 59 -10.64 1.03 9.24
N THR A 60 -10.18 2.12 9.81
CA THR A 60 -9.57 3.22 9.05
C THR A 60 -8.31 2.80 8.30
N PHE A 61 -7.56 1.81 8.79
CA PHE A 61 -6.36 1.27 8.14
C PHE A 61 -6.47 -0.21 7.76
N ARG A 62 -7.44 -0.95 8.29
CA ARG A 62 -7.74 -2.33 7.90
C ARG A 62 -8.64 -2.33 6.66
N LEU A 63 -8.07 -1.94 5.52
CA LEU A 63 -8.80 -1.65 4.29
C LEU A 63 -9.61 -2.83 3.77
N THR A 64 -9.07 -4.04 3.89
CA THR A 64 -9.73 -5.28 3.47
C THR A 64 -10.95 -5.57 4.35
N ALA A 65 -10.77 -5.51 5.67
CA ALA A 65 -11.84 -5.72 6.64
C ALA A 65 -12.93 -4.65 6.51
N PHE A 66 -12.53 -3.38 6.33
CA PHE A 66 -13.45 -2.28 6.14
C PHE A 66 -14.33 -2.44 4.89
N ARG A 67 -13.72 -2.73 3.73
CA ARG A 67 -14.45 -2.93 2.48
C ARG A 67 -15.40 -4.14 2.60
N ARG A 68 -14.94 -5.24 3.20
CA ARG A 68 -15.77 -6.41 3.45
C ARG A 68 -17.00 -6.07 4.28
N ALA A 69 -16.85 -5.32 5.37
CA ALA A 69 -17.95 -4.90 6.23
C ALA A 69 -18.95 -4.00 5.48
N LEU A 70 -18.46 -3.06 4.65
CA LEU A 70 -19.32 -2.26 3.78
C LEU A 70 -20.12 -3.11 2.81
N LEU A 71 -19.51 -4.12 2.18
CA LEU A 71 -20.19 -5.02 1.24
C LEU A 71 -21.26 -5.85 1.93
N ILE A 72 -21.04 -6.31 3.16
CA ILE A 72 -22.05 -7.01 3.94
C ILE A 72 -23.28 -6.12 4.15
N ASN A 73 -23.09 -4.84 4.54
CA ASN A 73 -24.21 -3.92 4.69
C ASN A 73 -24.98 -3.73 3.38
N VAL A 74 -24.27 -3.42 2.28
CA VAL A 74 -24.87 -3.23 0.95
C VAL A 74 -25.68 -4.47 0.50
N LEU A 75 -25.17 -5.66 0.73
CA LEU A 75 -25.84 -6.91 0.33
C LEU A 75 -27.00 -7.28 1.28
N SER A 76 -26.90 -6.90 2.54
CA SER A 76 -27.95 -7.15 3.53
C SER A 76 -29.19 -6.26 3.32
N ASP A 77 -29.08 -5.16 2.60
CA ASP A 77 -30.21 -4.31 2.23
C ASP A 77 -31.12 -4.93 1.17
N VAL A 78 -30.66 -5.97 0.50
CA VAL A 78 -31.46 -6.75 -0.46
C VAL A 78 -31.98 -8.00 0.26
N PRO A 79 -33.29 -8.11 0.56
CA PRO A 79 -33.84 -9.19 1.38
C PRO A 79 -33.48 -10.60 0.88
N GLU A 80 -33.44 -10.80 -0.45
CA GLU A 80 -33.12 -12.07 -1.10
C GLU A 80 -31.65 -12.49 -0.90
N LEU A 81 -30.75 -11.54 -0.62
CA LEU A 81 -29.32 -11.78 -0.43
C LEU A 81 -28.89 -11.76 1.04
N GLN A 82 -29.74 -11.29 1.95
CA GLN A 82 -29.40 -11.05 3.36
C GLN A 82 -28.76 -12.28 4.02
N ASN A 83 -29.32 -13.46 3.81
CA ASN A 83 -28.80 -14.71 4.40
C ASN A 83 -27.49 -15.19 3.78
N GLN A 84 -27.07 -14.61 2.65
CA GLN A 84 -25.84 -14.95 1.93
C GLN A 84 -24.85 -13.78 1.91
N ALA A 85 -25.17 -12.64 2.55
CA ALA A 85 -24.41 -11.39 2.45
C ALA A 85 -22.93 -11.58 2.79
N GLU A 86 -22.61 -12.32 3.85
CA GLU A 86 -21.21 -12.59 4.22
C GLU A 86 -20.47 -13.43 3.19
N THR A 87 -21.11 -14.48 2.65
CA THR A 87 -20.49 -15.34 1.63
C THR A 87 -20.24 -14.57 0.34
N LEU A 88 -21.24 -13.80 -0.09
CA LEU A 88 -21.14 -12.96 -1.29
C LEU A 88 -20.13 -11.84 -1.13
N ALA A 89 -20.06 -11.21 0.06
CA ALA A 89 -19.02 -10.21 0.37
C ALA A 89 -17.61 -10.81 0.31
N ASN A 90 -17.41 -12.04 0.78
CA ASN A 90 -16.13 -12.74 0.66
C ASN A 90 -15.75 -13.01 -0.81
N GLN A 91 -16.70 -13.44 -1.63
CA GLN A 91 -16.49 -13.63 -3.08
C GLN A 91 -16.15 -12.30 -3.77
N ALA A 92 -16.88 -11.24 -3.46
CA ALA A 92 -16.66 -9.90 -3.97
C ALA A 92 -15.26 -9.38 -3.59
N MET A 93 -14.83 -9.58 -2.33
CA MET A 93 -13.50 -9.22 -1.86
C MET A 93 -12.39 -10.01 -2.56
N SER A 94 -12.59 -11.32 -2.81
CA SER A 94 -11.60 -12.09 -3.56
C SER A 94 -11.40 -11.52 -4.96
N LEU A 95 -12.48 -11.22 -5.69
CA LEU A 95 -12.42 -10.61 -7.01
C LEU A 95 -11.75 -9.23 -6.99
N PHE A 96 -12.09 -8.42 -5.98
CA PHE A 96 -11.48 -7.11 -5.80
C PHE A 96 -9.97 -7.21 -5.57
N LEU A 97 -9.53 -8.05 -4.65
CA LEU A 97 -8.11 -8.21 -4.31
C LEU A 97 -7.30 -8.82 -5.44
N ASP A 98 -7.89 -9.77 -6.19
CA ASP A 98 -7.26 -10.31 -7.39
C ASP A 98 -7.00 -9.23 -8.45
N ALA A 99 -8.01 -8.41 -8.72
CA ALA A 99 -7.87 -7.28 -9.66
C ALA A 99 -6.95 -6.17 -9.12
N ARG A 100 -7.00 -5.86 -7.80
CA ARG A 100 -6.15 -4.89 -7.12
C ARG A 100 -4.67 -5.25 -7.21
N SER A 101 -4.37 -6.53 -7.29
CA SER A 101 -2.99 -7.04 -7.38
C SER A 101 -2.48 -7.12 -8.83
N GLN A 102 -3.31 -6.81 -9.83
CA GLN A 102 -2.91 -6.71 -11.24
C GLN A 102 -2.32 -5.31 -11.53
N VAL A 103 -1.17 -5.05 -10.95
CA VAL A 103 -0.46 -3.77 -11.11
C VAL A 103 0.43 -3.77 -12.34
N GLN A 104 0.72 -2.58 -12.84
CA GLN A 104 1.69 -2.34 -13.93
C GLN A 104 2.91 -1.63 -13.32
N PRO A 105 4.00 -2.35 -12.97
CA PRO A 105 5.20 -1.71 -12.42
C PRO A 105 5.77 -0.66 -13.36
N TYR A 106 6.40 0.36 -12.79
CA TYR A 106 7.19 1.30 -13.58
C TYR A 106 8.28 0.55 -14.35
N ARG A 107 8.60 1.03 -15.54
CA ARG A 107 9.48 0.33 -16.51
C ARG A 107 10.83 -0.10 -15.92
N SER A 108 11.40 0.73 -15.06
CA SER A 108 12.69 0.50 -14.43
C SER A 108 12.63 -0.32 -13.13
N ALA A 109 11.45 -0.49 -12.52
CA ALA A 109 11.31 -1.09 -11.20
C ALA A 109 11.99 -2.45 -11.06
N ASP A 110 11.72 -3.38 -11.96
CA ASP A 110 12.27 -4.74 -11.88
C ASP A 110 13.81 -4.76 -12.03
N ARG A 111 14.33 -3.99 -12.95
CA ARG A 111 15.78 -3.89 -13.18
C ARG A 111 16.51 -3.25 -12.00
N VAL A 112 15.95 -2.19 -11.44
CA VAL A 112 16.51 -1.49 -10.28
C VAL A 112 16.48 -2.37 -9.04
N LEU A 113 15.34 -3.00 -8.75
CA LEU A 113 15.23 -3.93 -7.62
C LEU A 113 16.18 -5.14 -7.77
N THR A 114 16.37 -5.65 -8.99
CA THR A 114 17.35 -6.72 -9.26
C THR A 114 18.77 -6.27 -8.88
N ALA A 115 19.18 -5.08 -9.31
CA ALA A 115 20.52 -4.57 -9.01
C ALA A 115 20.72 -4.32 -7.50
N LEU A 116 19.69 -3.78 -6.82
CA LEU A 116 19.76 -3.47 -5.39
C LEU A 116 19.73 -4.74 -4.53
N SER A 117 18.92 -5.75 -4.88
CA SER A 117 18.85 -7.01 -4.13
C SER A 117 20.14 -7.83 -4.17
N ALA A 118 21.04 -7.55 -5.11
CA ALA A 118 22.37 -8.15 -5.15
C ALA A 118 23.32 -7.59 -4.07
N ARG A 119 23.01 -6.39 -3.51
CA ARG A 119 23.86 -5.68 -2.54
C ARG A 119 23.21 -5.56 -1.15
N PHE A 120 21.90 -5.42 -1.11
CA PHE A 120 21.13 -5.09 0.09
C PHE A 120 19.98 -6.07 0.30
N SER A 121 19.56 -6.24 1.55
CA SER A 121 18.25 -6.83 1.84
C SER A 121 17.17 -5.82 1.47
N LEU A 122 16.11 -6.27 0.77
CA LEU A 122 14.99 -5.40 0.41
C LEU A 122 13.74 -5.80 1.18
N CYS A 123 12.92 -4.84 1.60
CA CYS A 123 11.60 -5.10 2.15
C CYS A 123 10.55 -4.14 1.59
N ALA A 124 9.29 -4.54 1.64
CA ALA A 124 8.16 -3.69 1.28
C ALA A 124 7.29 -3.39 2.51
N LEU A 125 6.98 -2.11 2.72
CA LEU A 125 6.17 -1.61 3.85
C LEU A 125 5.03 -0.75 3.29
N THR A 126 3.79 -1.21 3.40
CA THR A 126 2.66 -0.55 2.73
C THR A 126 1.46 -0.31 3.66
N ASN A 127 0.76 0.80 3.42
CA ASN A 127 -0.59 1.01 3.96
C ASN A 127 -1.69 0.39 3.07
N GLY A 128 -1.32 -0.04 1.87
CA GLY A 128 -2.23 -0.65 0.91
C GLY A 128 -2.49 -2.14 1.18
N ASN A 129 -3.38 -2.71 0.39
CA ASN A 129 -3.82 -4.10 0.52
C ASN A 129 -3.64 -4.93 -0.76
N ALA A 130 -2.72 -4.55 -1.65
CA ALA A 130 -2.35 -5.43 -2.76
C ALA A 130 -1.66 -6.69 -2.24
N ASP A 131 -2.04 -7.85 -2.78
CA ASP A 131 -1.39 -9.11 -2.48
C ASP A 131 -0.06 -9.19 -3.25
N LEU A 132 1.02 -8.84 -2.57
CA LEU A 132 2.34 -8.81 -3.20
C LEU A 132 2.77 -10.19 -3.72
N SER A 133 2.26 -11.29 -3.15
CA SER A 133 2.59 -12.64 -3.63
C SER A 133 2.13 -12.90 -5.08
N LYS A 134 1.17 -12.12 -5.57
CA LYS A 134 0.66 -12.15 -6.96
C LYS A 134 1.40 -11.21 -7.90
N ILE A 135 2.33 -10.40 -7.38
CA ILE A 135 3.05 -9.39 -8.13
C ILE A 135 4.48 -9.88 -8.40
N ALA A 136 4.93 -9.83 -9.65
CA ALA A 136 6.22 -10.36 -10.05
C ALA A 136 7.42 -9.76 -9.28
N LEU A 137 7.29 -8.51 -8.80
CA LEU A 137 8.31 -7.84 -8.01
C LEU A 137 8.52 -8.46 -6.61
N ALA A 138 7.60 -9.29 -6.11
CA ALA A 138 7.70 -9.96 -4.80
C ALA A 138 9.04 -10.70 -4.63
N ARG A 139 9.56 -11.27 -5.71
CA ARG A 139 10.82 -12.04 -5.71
C ARG A 139 12.04 -11.27 -5.21
N HIS A 140 12.00 -9.94 -5.22
CA HIS A 140 13.11 -9.10 -4.80
C HIS A 140 13.11 -8.80 -3.30
N PHE A 141 11.97 -8.99 -2.62
CA PHE A 141 11.82 -8.65 -1.22
C PHE A 141 12.05 -9.84 -0.31
N ALA A 142 12.93 -9.68 0.67
CA ALA A 142 13.17 -10.68 1.70
C ALA A 142 11.93 -10.86 2.60
N PHE A 143 11.17 -9.81 2.80
CA PHE A 143 9.89 -9.81 3.52
C PHE A 143 9.04 -8.59 3.14
N THR A 144 7.75 -8.70 3.46
CA THR A 144 6.77 -7.62 3.29
C THR A 144 5.96 -7.45 4.57
N ARG A 145 5.51 -6.23 4.86
CA ARG A 145 4.56 -5.93 5.95
C ARG A 145 3.58 -4.88 5.49
N SER A 146 2.34 -5.09 5.85
CA SER A 146 1.26 -4.11 5.66
C SER A 146 0.84 -3.48 6.99
N ALA A 147 0.10 -2.38 6.92
CA ALA A 147 -0.53 -1.78 8.09
C ALA A 147 -1.45 -2.76 8.82
N GLU A 148 -2.14 -3.64 8.08
CA GLU A 148 -2.98 -4.68 8.67
C GLU A 148 -2.17 -5.72 9.44
N ASP A 149 -0.94 -6.07 8.98
CA ASP A 149 -0.07 -7.05 9.64
C ASP A 149 0.46 -6.56 10.99
N VAL A 150 0.78 -5.27 11.08
CA VAL A 150 1.38 -4.69 12.30
C VAL A 150 0.37 -3.96 13.20
N GLY A 151 -0.85 -3.76 12.70
CA GLY A 151 -1.94 -3.11 13.46
C GLY A 151 -1.86 -1.59 13.52
N ALA A 152 -1.01 -0.96 12.70
CA ALA A 152 -0.87 0.49 12.61
C ALA A 152 -0.36 0.93 11.23
N PRO A 153 -0.93 2.01 10.63
CA PRO A 153 -0.51 2.52 9.34
C PRO A 153 0.65 3.51 9.49
N LYS A 154 1.44 3.71 8.45
CA LYS A 154 2.28 4.91 8.33
C LYS A 154 1.36 6.15 8.41
N PRO A 155 1.75 7.23 9.10
CA PRO A 155 3.08 7.57 9.62
C PRO A 155 3.41 6.96 10.99
N GLU A 156 2.56 6.12 11.58
CA GLU A 156 2.89 5.42 12.82
C GLU A 156 4.17 4.59 12.66
N PRO A 157 5.04 4.52 13.69
CA PRO A 157 6.38 3.92 13.56
C PRO A 157 6.38 2.39 13.41
N ALA A 158 5.27 1.73 13.65
CA ALA A 158 5.19 0.27 13.79
C ALA A 158 5.77 -0.51 12.60
N LEU A 159 5.44 -0.12 11.36
CA LEU A 159 5.96 -0.77 10.15
C LEU A 159 7.49 -0.67 10.06
N PHE A 160 8.04 0.51 10.32
CA PHE A 160 9.49 0.74 10.27
C PHE A 160 10.21 -0.01 11.38
N LEU A 161 9.69 0.02 12.60
CA LEU A 161 10.27 -0.69 13.76
C LEU A 161 10.24 -2.22 13.56
N GLU A 162 9.16 -2.75 13.01
CA GLU A 162 9.08 -4.18 12.70
C GLU A 162 10.09 -4.57 11.61
N ALA A 163 10.27 -3.73 10.58
CA ALA A 163 11.27 -3.97 9.54
C ALA A 163 12.70 -3.97 10.10
N LEU A 164 13.05 -2.99 10.94
CA LEU A 164 14.35 -2.94 11.61
C LEU A 164 14.61 -4.16 12.48
N LYS A 165 13.59 -4.62 13.22
CA LYS A 165 13.65 -5.82 14.07
C LYS A 165 13.87 -7.09 13.24
N ILE A 166 13.12 -7.28 12.14
CA ILE A 166 13.27 -8.46 11.25
C ILE A 166 14.67 -8.48 10.64
N ALA A 167 15.12 -7.33 10.10
CA ALA A 167 16.42 -7.20 9.47
C ALA A 167 17.59 -7.15 10.48
N LYS A 168 17.32 -7.02 11.77
CA LYS A 168 18.32 -6.88 12.85
C LYS A 168 19.31 -5.74 12.57
N CYS A 169 18.80 -4.61 12.10
CA CYS A 169 19.60 -3.43 11.78
C CYS A 169 19.16 -2.21 12.58
N GLN A 170 20.06 -1.21 12.67
CA GLN A 170 19.76 0.07 13.29
C GLN A 170 19.10 1.01 12.27
N PRO A 171 18.37 2.06 12.70
CA PRO A 171 17.79 3.04 11.78
C PRO A 171 18.79 3.62 10.79
N SER A 172 20.01 3.95 11.22
CA SER A 172 21.09 4.48 10.37
C SER A 172 21.69 3.44 9.40
N GLU A 173 21.23 2.21 9.42
CA GLU A 173 21.60 1.15 8.49
C GLU A 173 20.48 0.85 7.48
N MET A 174 19.39 1.64 7.50
CA MET A 174 18.24 1.49 6.62
C MET A 174 18.06 2.76 5.76
N ILE A 175 17.72 2.54 4.48
CA ILE A 175 17.15 3.56 3.60
C ILE A 175 15.68 3.22 3.37
N TYR A 176 14.82 4.21 3.40
CA TYR A 176 13.41 4.06 3.03
C TYR A 176 13.09 4.89 1.79
N VAL A 177 12.40 4.28 0.83
CA VAL A 177 12.04 4.84 -0.48
C VAL A 177 10.53 4.90 -0.57
N GLY A 178 9.96 6.08 -0.76
CA GLY A 178 8.52 6.26 -0.87
C GLY A 178 8.11 7.57 -1.52
N ASP A 179 6.85 7.69 -1.93
CA ASP A 179 6.32 8.85 -2.64
C ASP A 179 5.58 9.85 -1.74
N ASP A 180 5.08 9.42 -0.59
CA ASP A 180 4.33 10.30 0.31
C ASP A 180 5.26 11.07 1.26
N PRO A 181 5.23 12.42 1.21
CA PRO A 181 6.05 13.26 2.08
C PRO A 181 5.89 12.98 3.57
N ALA A 182 4.65 12.81 4.04
CA ALA A 182 4.34 12.64 5.46
C ALA A 182 4.42 11.17 5.90
N LEU A 183 3.83 10.27 5.11
CA LEU A 183 3.70 8.86 5.47
C LEU A 183 5.03 8.10 5.31
N ASP A 184 5.86 8.48 4.35
CA ASP A 184 7.09 7.77 4.02
C ASP A 184 8.33 8.56 4.47
N VAL A 185 8.46 9.81 4.00
CA VAL A 185 9.70 10.56 4.16
C VAL A 185 9.87 11.05 5.59
N GLU A 186 8.92 11.85 6.08
CA GLU A 186 9.01 12.41 7.44
C GLU A 186 8.90 11.34 8.52
N ALA A 187 8.01 10.35 8.31
CA ALA A 187 7.83 9.26 9.25
C ALA A 187 9.11 8.42 9.42
N ALA A 188 9.74 7.96 8.33
CA ALA A 188 10.99 7.21 8.40
C ALA A 188 12.13 8.07 8.96
N ARG A 189 12.23 9.34 8.53
CA ARG A 189 13.27 10.23 8.99
C ARG A 189 13.19 10.54 10.50
N SER A 190 11.99 10.64 11.06
CA SER A 190 11.79 10.86 12.50
C SER A 190 12.40 9.76 13.37
N LEU A 191 12.59 8.57 12.79
CA LEU A 191 13.22 7.42 13.43
C LEU A 191 14.74 7.33 13.19
N GLY A 192 15.33 8.28 12.45
CA GLY A 192 16.74 8.26 12.06
C GLY A 192 17.05 7.32 10.88
N ILE A 193 16.05 6.94 10.09
CA ILE A 193 16.19 6.19 8.85
C ILE A 193 16.53 7.16 7.72
N PHE A 194 17.45 6.79 6.83
CA PHE A 194 17.71 7.55 5.61
C PHE A 194 16.53 7.48 4.66
N THR A 195 16.25 8.55 3.92
CA THR A 195 15.06 8.64 3.08
C THR A 195 15.39 9.07 1.66
N VAL A 196 14.75 8.40 0.69
CA VAL A 196 14.70 8.81 -0.70
C VAL A 196 13.25 9.11 -1.06
N TRP A 197 12.99 10.36 -1.42
CA TRP A 197 11.67 10.78 -1.84
C TRP A 197 11.48 10.58 -3.34
N VAL A 198 10.49 9.77 -3.74
CA VAL A 198 10.10 9.55 -5.13
C VAL A 198 9.05 10.59 -5.52
N GLN A 199 9.41 11.56 -6.34
CA GLN A 199 8.49 12.59 -6.82
C GLN A 199 7.84 12.15 -8.13
N SER A 200 6.60 11.69 -8.06
CA SER A 200 5.81 11.45 -9.27
C SER A 200 5.51 12.78 -9.99
N PRO A 201 5.60 12.84 -11.34
CA PRO A 201 5.23 14.04 -12.10
C PRO A 201 3.79 14.52 -11.86
N ASP A 202 2.90 13.58 -11.56
CA ASP A 202 1.47 13.84 -11.35
C ASP A 202 1.10 14.08 -9.88
N ALA A 203 2.07 13.96 -8.96
CA ALA A 203 1.84 14.21 -7.54
C ALA A 203 1.62 15.70 -7.28
N LYS A 204 0.68 16.02 -6.40
CA LYS A 204 0.55 17.39 -5.90
C LYS A 204 1.81 17.75 -5.12
N LYS A 205 2.42 18.89 -5.47
CA LYS A 205 3.52 19.41 -4.66
C LYS A 205 3.03 19.66 -3.23
N PRO A 206 3.77 19.18 -2.23
CA PRO A 206 3.42 19.47 -0.84
C PRO A 206 3.54 20.98 -0.57
N GLU A 207 2.74 21.50 0.35
CA GLU A 207 2.82 22.92 0.78
C GLU A 207 4.17 23.22 1.42
N ILE A 208 4.72 22.24 2.14
CA ILE A 208 6.06 22.29 2.76
C ILE A 208 6.84 21.12 2.21
N GLU A 209 8.02 21.41 1.66
CA GLU A 209 8.91 20.36 1.16
C GLU A 209 9.40 19.49 2.34
N PRO A 210 9.29 18.14 2.26
CA PRO A 210 9.74 17.28 3.34
C PRO A 210 11.26 17.32 3.47
N ASN A 211 11.76 17.06 4.66
CA ASN A 211 13.19 16.94 4.86
C ASN A 211 13.66 15.53 4.48
N TYR A 212 14.28 15.39 3.32
CA TYR A 212 14.78 14.12 2.76
C TYR A 212 16.32 14.09 2.69
N HIS A 213 16.90 12.91 2.50
CA HIS A 213 18.34 12.75 2.23
C HIS A 213 18.66 12.79 0.73
N ALA A 214 17.75 12.24 -0.10
CA ALA A 214 17.82 12.34 -1.55
C ALA A 214 16.41 12.39 -2.14
N THR A 215 16.29 12.90 -3.36
CA THR A 215 15.05 12.88 -4.13
C THR A 215 15.31 12.40 -5.55
N ILE A 216 14.33 11.67 -6.09
CA ILE A 216 14.37 11.15 -7.47
C ILE A 216 13.03 11.37 -8.16
N HIS A 217 13.06 11.46 -9.49
CA HIS A 217 11.85 11.52 -10.34
C HIS A 217 11.63 10.24 -11.14
N ASP A 218 12.65 9.42 -11.28
CA ASP A 218 12.61 8.10 -11.90
C ASP A 218 13.37 7.10 -11.03
N LEU A 219 12.88 5.86 -10.97
CA LEU A 219 13.57 4.79 -10.23
C LEU A 219 14.98 4.50 -10.81
N ASP A 220 15.25 4.85 -12.06
CA ASP A 220 16.58 4.71 -12.65
C ASP A 220 17.65 5.54 -11.93
N ASP A 221 17.26 6.62 -11.26
CA ASP A 221 18.15 7.47 -10.47
C ASP A 221 18.43 6.91 -9.07
N LEU A 222 17.65 5.92 -8.63
CA LEU A 222 17.73 5.39 -7.25
C LEU A 222 19.10 4.80 -6.88
N PRO A 223 19.81 4.05 -7.74
CA PRO A 223 21.14 3.55 -7.39
C PRO A 223 22.14 4.68 -7.07
N VAL A 224 22.10 5.78 -7.83
CA VAL A 224 22.97 6.96 -7.60
C VAL A 224 22.60 7.67 -6.31
N ALA A 225 21.30 7.83 -6.03
CA ALA A 225 20.82 8.41 -4.78
C ALA A 225 21.27 7.59 -3.54
N ILE A 226 21.24 6.26 -3.64
CA ILE A 226 21.72 5.37 -2.58
C ILE A 226 23.24 5.53 -2.38
N GLU A 227 24.03 5.56 -3.47
CA GLU A 227 25.48 5.76 -3.38
C GLU A 227 25.85 7.10 -2.71
N GLN A 228 25.08 8.15 -2.96
CA GLN A 228 25.25 9.43 -2.26
C GLN A 228 25.00 9.31 -0.76
N ILE A 229 23.94 8.59 -0.35
CA ILE A 229 23.61 8.36 1.05
C ILE A 229 24.68 7.50 1.74
N GLU A 230 25.27 6.52 1.07
CA GLU A 230 26.34 5.68 1.64
C GLU A 230 27.64 6.47 1.98
N GLN A 231 27.76 7.70 1.51
CA GLN A 231 28.90 8.57 1.79
C GLN A 231 28.74 9.41 3.09
N TYR A 232 27.53 9.41 3.69
CA TYR A 232 27.28 10.04 4.99
C TYR A 232 27.80 9.15 6.14
#